data_66387c0481e4288f0e9622ece2facb27
#
_entry.id   66387c0481e4288f0e9622ece2facb27
#
_cell.length_a   1.000
_cell.length_b   1.000
_cell.length_c   1.000
_cell.angle_alpha   90.00
_cell.angle_beta   90.00
_cell.angle_gamma   90.00
#
_symmetry.space_group_name_H-M   'P 1'
#
loop_
_entity.id
_entity.type
_entity.pdbx_description
1 polymer ?
#
loop_
_entity_poly.entity_id
_entity_poly.type
_entity_poly.pdbx_seq_one_letter_code
_entity_poly.pdbx_strand_id
1 'polypeptide(L)'
;MVFSPFYKKSGFAGQILGAMKNDPEQEIKMTITRFAPSPTGYLHVGNMRAALMNYLIARKDDGHFILRIDDTDPERSKESFVEAIKEDLTWLGLQWDRIERQSERLAAYDAAAQRLKDSGRLYECFETPVELDLKRKKQLNMGKPPVYDRAALGLSADEKAALRAERGQGHWRFKLEHQRIEWTDAILGDISIDAASVSDPVLIRGDGQYLYTLASVVDDIEMEITNVVRGSDHVTNTATQIQMMQALGGNIPKFGHHSLLTGPLGETLSKRLGTLALRDLRSEGIAPAALISLMARLGSSQPVELQTDLAAVAAGFELAHFGSAPTKLDVQDLRPLTARYLQTLPLQEVAD
;
A
#
# COMPACT_ATOMS: atom_id res chain seq x y z
N MET A 1 23.94 46.51 -64.56
CA MET A 1 24.91 46.99 -63.57
C MET A 1 24.77 46.03 -62.37
N VAL A 2 25.67 44.99 -62.27
CA VAL A 2 26.85 45.06 -61.41
C VAL A 2 26.41 45.10 -59.93
N PHE A 3 26.61 44.13 -59.09
CA PHE A 3 27.66 43.22 -58.67
C PHE A 3 27.14 42.11 -57.78
N SER A 4 27.56 40.88 -58.00
CA SER A 4 27.78 39.83 -57.02
C SER A 4 28.93 40.30 -56.09
N PRO A 5 29.18 39.71 -54.85
CA PRO A 5 29.55 38.29 -54.69
C PRO A 5 29.39 37.66 -53.30
N PHE A 6 29.63 36.36 -53.31
CA PHE A 6 30.19 35.49 -52.22
C PHE A 6 29.43 35.25 -50.95
N TYR A 7 28.89 34.04 -50.82
CA TYR A 7 29.01 33.34 -49.59
C TYR A 7 29.56 31.92 -49.81
N LYS A 8 30.69 31.67 -49.20
CA LYS A 8 31.47 30.44 -49.26
C LYS A 8 30.67 29.30 -48.57
N LYS A 9 30.59 28.15 -49.24
CA LYS A 9 30.34 26.84 -48.64
C LYS A 9 31.52 26.50 -47.73
N SER A 10 31.29 26.30 -46.44
CA SER A 10 32.14 25.50 -45.58
C SER A 10 31.32 24.32 -45.10
N GLY A 11 31.75 23.12 -45.45
CA GLY A 11 31.14 21.87 -45.09
C GLY A 11 31.32 21.58 -43.61
N PHE A 12 30.28 21.07 -43.02
CA PHE A 12 30.34 20.22 -41.82
C PHE A 12 29.47 19.01 -42.09
N ALA A 13 30.04 18.04 -42.80
CA ALA A 13 29.64 16.67 -42.75
C ALA A 13 30.48 16.06 -41.61
N GLY A 14 29.88 15.88 -40.45
CA GLY A 14 30.54 15.38 -39.28
C GLY A 14 29.52 14.74 -38.32
N GLN A 15 29.30 13.45 -38.50
CA GLN A 15 28.97 12.49 -37.42
C GLN A 15 27.88 12.88 -36.45
N ILE A 16 26.62 12.53 -36.78
CA ILE A 16 25.64 12.09 -35.78
C ILE A 16 25.43 10.58 -35.97
N LEU A 17 26.45 9.82 -35.67
CA LEU A 17 26.33 8.43 -35.20
C LEU A 17 26.46 8.46 -33.68
N GLY A 18 25.46 9.05 -33.03
CA GLY A 18 25.25 8.95 -31.60
C GLY A 18 24.46 7.68 -31.32
N ALA A 19 25.15 6.69 -30.79
CA ALA A 19 24.70 5.39 -30.31
C ALA A 19 23.26 5.45 -29.84
N MET A 20 22.36 4.75 -30.53
CA MET A 20 21.24 4.04 -29.89
C MET A 20 21.91 3.04 -28.95
N LYS A 21 22.06 3.41 -27.68
CA LYS A 21 22.22 2.43 -26.61
C LYS A 21 20.94 1.61 -26.68
N ASN A 22 21.07 0.39 -27.16
CA ASN A 22 20.10 -0.66 -26.89
C ASN A 22 19.96 -0.67 -25.37
N ASP A 23 18.81 -0.22 -24.86
CA ASP A 23 18.38 -0.60 -23.51
C ASP A 23 18.47 -2.13 -23.46
N PRO A 24 19.18 -2.70 -22.49
CA PRO A 24 19.10 -4.14 -22.26
C PRO A 24 17.63 -4.45 -22.09
N GLU A 25 17.14 -5.48 -22.77
CA GLU A 25 15.80 -6.05 -22.66
C GLU A 25 15.36 -5.90 -21.21
N GLN A 26 14.40 -5.03 -20.94
CA GLN A 26 13.70 -5.05 -19.67
C GLN A 26 13.04 -6.41 -19.65
N GLU A 27 13.63 -7.35 -18.91
CA GLU A 27 12.95 -8.60 -18.53
C GLU A 27 11.56 -8.17 -18.07
N ILE A 28 10.53 -8.59 -18.80
CA ILE A 28 9.14 -8.34 -18.44
C ILE A 28 8.93 -9.13 -17.15
N LYS A 29 9.22 -8.48 -16.03
CA LYS A 29 9.04 -9.07 -14.71
C LYS A 29 7.54 -9.27 -14.52
N MET A 30 7.14 -10.53 -14.27
CA MET A 30 5.75 -10.90 -14.02
C MET A 30 5.14 -9.98 -12.97
N THR A 31 3.93 -9.49 -13.21
CA THR A 31 3.20 -8.65 -12.25
C THR A 31 2.80 -9.48 -11.03
N ILE A 32 3.27 -9.08 -9.84
CA ILE A 32 2.92 -9.71 -8.57
C ILE A 32 2.35 -8.63 -7.67
N THR A 33 1.11 -8.83 -7.25
CA THR A 33 0.39 -7.95 -6.33
C THR A 33 0.02 -8.71 -5.06
N ARG A 34 -0.40 -7.97 -4.02
CA ARG A 34 -0.91 -8.59 -2.79
C ARG A 34 -2.06 -7.81 -2.18
N PHE A 35 -2.97 -8.54 -1.56
CA PHE A 35 -3.88 -8.03 -0.54
C PHE A 35 -3.38 -8.48 0.82
N ALA A 36 -3.20 -7.53 1.75
CA ALA A 36 -2.50 -7.75 3.02
C ALA A 36 -3.36 -7.30 4.21
N PRO A 37 -4.50 -7.98 4.47
CA PRO A 37 -5.38 -7.62 5.58
C PRO A 37 -4.84 -8.12 6.93
N SER A 38 -4.97 -7.28 7.98
CA SER A 38 -4.82 -7.75 9.35
C SER A 38 -6.13 -8.41 9.80
N PRO A 39 -6.10 -9.64 10.34
CA PRO A 39 -7.31 -10.39 10.72
C PRO A 39 -7.84 -9.95 12.11
N THR A 40 -8.14 -8.65 12.25
CA THR A 40 -8.61 -8.01 13.47
C THR A 40 -10.10 -7.66 13.44
N GLY A 41 -10.78 -8.01 12.35
CA GLY A 41 -12.20 -7.75 12.11
C GLY A 41 -12.64 -8.28 10.75
N TYR A 42 -13.92 -8.12 10.44
CA TYR A 42 -14.49 -8.47 9.13
C TYR A 42 -14.08 -7.46 8.06
N LEU A 43 -14.00 -7.91 6.81
CA LEU A 43 -13.75 -7.01 5.68
C LEU A 43 -14.92 -6.05 5.48
N HIS A 44 -14.57 -4.83 5.13
CA HIS A 44 -15.51 -3.80 4.72
C HIS A 44 -15.20 -3.33 3.30
N VAL A 45 -16.09 -2.56 2.71
CA VAL A 45 -15.97 -2.08 1.32
C VAL A 45 -14.64 -1.39 1.02
N GLY A 46 -14.02 -0.71 2.00
CA GLY A 46 -12.71 -0.07 1.83
C GLY A 46 -11.57 -1.08 1.66
N ASN A 47 -11.56 -2.16 2.47
CA ASN A 47 -10.58 -3.26 2.31
C ASN A 47 -10.82 -3.99 0.98
N MET A 48 -12.08 -4.28 0.67
CA MET A 48 -12.48 -4.93 -0.57
C MET A 48 -11.99 -4.15 -1.80
N ARG A 49 -12.09 -2.83 -1.79
CA ARG A 49 -11.61 -1.99 -2.90
C ARG A 49 -10.11 -2.19 -3.14
N ALA A 50 -9.30 -2.19 -2.08
CA ALA A 50 -7.86 -2.46 -2.19
C ALA A 50 -7.59 -3.88 -2.71
N ALA A 51 -8.32 -4.90 -2.21
CA ALA A 51 -8.22 -6.27 -2.69
C ALA A 51 -8.55 -6.37 -4.18
N LEU A 52 -9.68 -5.79 -4.60
CA LEU A 52 -10.14 -5.80 -5.99
C LEU A 52 -9.12 -5.14 -6.93
N MET A 53 -8.64 -3.95 -6.61
CA MET A 53 -7.68 -3.25 -7.47
C MET A 53 -6.38 -4.04 -7.67
N ASN A 54 -5.82 -4.63 -6.60
CA ASN A 54 -4.63 -5.48 -6.71
C ASN A 54 -4.92 -6.75 -7.52
N TYR A 55 -6.07 -7.38 -7.33
CA TYR A 55 -6.50 -8.54 -8.11
C TYR A 55 -6.62 -8.21 -9.60
N LEU A 56 -7.31 -7.10 -9.94
CA LEU A 56 -7.53 -6.72 -11.34
C LEU A 56 -6.23 -6.41 -12.07
N ILE A 57 -5.27 -5.77 -11.41
CA ILE A 57 -3.93 -5.52 -11.98
C ILE A 57 -3.20 -6.83 -12.24
N ALA A 58 -3.18 -7.75 -11.27
CA ALA A 58 -2.53 -9.04 -11.46
C ALA A 58 -3.15 -9.81 -12.63
N ARG A 59 -4.48 -9.90 -12.68
CA ARG A 59 -5.19 -10.68 -13.72
C ARG A 59 -5.12 -10.04 -15.11
N LYS A 60 -5.03 -8.70 -15.17
CA LYS A 60 -4.83 -8.00 -16.45
C LYS A 60 -3.51 -8.38 -17.13
N ASP A 61 -2.47 -8.57 -16.33
CA ASP A 61 -1.11 -8.82 -16.79
C ASP A 61 -0.73 -10.32 -16.73
N ASP A 62 -1.71 -11.23 -16.60
CA ASP A 62 -1.49 -12.68 -16.38
C ASP A 62 -0.51 -12.97 -15.21
N GLY A 63 -0.53 -12.11 -14.21
CA GLY A 63 0.35 -12.14 -13.05
C GLY A 63 -0.26 -12.84 -11.84
N HIS A 64 0.41 -12.71 -10.69
CA HIS A 64 0.01 -13.35 -9.43
C HIS A 64 -0.61 -12.37 -8.45
N PHE A 65 -1.68 -12.81 -7.80
CA PHE A 65 -2.33 -12.13 -6.68
C PHE A 65 -2.14 -12.94 -5.40
N ILE A 66 -1.43 -12.38 -4.42
CA ILE A 66 -1.10 -13.02 -3.14
C ILE A 66 -2.06 -12.53 -2.06
N LEU A 67 -2.61 -13.45 -1.28
CA LEU A 67 -3.27 -13.13 -0.01
C LEU A 67 -2.23 -13.24 1.11
N ARG A 68 -1.85 -12.11 1.72
CA ARG A 68 -0.96 -12.10 2.88
C ARG A 68 -1.75 -11.73 4.13
N ILE A 69 -1.76 -12.60 5.10
CA ILE A 69 -2.40 -12.36 6.40
C ILE A 69 -1.39 -11.63 7.30
N ASP A 70 -1.66 -10.37 7.60
CA ASP A 70 -0.80 -9.53 8.44
C ASP A 70 -1.19 -9.71 9.91
N ASP A 71 -0.78 -10.83 10.51
CA ASP A 71 -1.15 -11.35 11.84
C ASP A 71 -0.01 -11.29 12.88
N THR A 72 0.88 -10.30 12.78
CA THR A 72 1.99 -10.08 13.73
C THR A 72 1.53 -9.67 15.13
N ASP A 73 0.27 -9.27 15.31
CA ASP A 73 -0.34 -8.94 16.60
C ASP A 73 -1.23 -10.10 17.06
N PRO A 74 -0.73 -11.02 17.92
CA PRO A 74 -1.47 -12.22 18.32
C PRO A 74 -2.67 -11.93 19.21
N GLU A 75 -2.68 -10.78 19.91
CA GLU A 75 -3.80 -10.44 20.81
C GLU A 75 -5.05 -10.04 20.00
N ARG A 76 -4.86 -9.35 18.87
CA ARG A 76 -5.97 -8.87 18.03
C ARG A 76 -6.28 -9.77 16.85
N SER A 77 -5.34 -10.59 16.42
CA SER A 77 -5.52 -11.51 15.28
C SER A 77 -6.30 -12.75 15.70
N LYS A 78 -7.34 -13.08 14.93
CA LYS A 78 -8.18 -14.26 15.20
C LYS A 78 -8.37 -15.10 13.95
N GLU A 79 -8.23 -16.44 14.09
CA GLU A 79 -8.42 -17.36 12.96
C GLU A 79 -9.83 -17.24 12.36
N SER A 80 -10.85 -16.98 13.16
CA SER A 80 -12.21 -16.74 12.65
C SER A 80 -12.30 -15.56 11.69
N PHE A 81 -11.45 -14.54 11.84
CA PHE A 81 -11.38 -13.43 10.87
C PHE A 81 -10.57 -13.80 9.63
N VAL A 82 -9.57 -14.68 9.76
CA VAL A 82 -8.85 -15.20 8.57
C VAL A 82 -9.80 -15.99 7.69
N GLU A 83 -10.60 -16.88 8.27
CA GLU A 83 -11.60 -17.65 7.51
C GLU A 83 -12.67 -16.73 6.90
N ALA A 84 -13.15 -15.73 7.64
CA ALA A 84 -14.10 -14.75 7.09
C ALA A 84 -13.51 -13.95 5.91
N ILE A 85 -12.23 -13.58 5.96
CA ILE A 85 -11.53 -12.94 4.83
C ILE A 85 -11.52 -13.84 3.60
N LYS A 86 -11.19 -15.12 3.77
CA LYS A 86 -11.20 -16.11 2.68
C LYS A 86 -12.60 -16.31 2.09
N GLU A 87 -13.62 -16.42 2.96
CA GLU A 87 -15.02 -16.52 2.53
C GLU A 87 -15.47 -15.30 1.72
N ASP A 88 -15.16 -14.09 2.19
CA ASP A 88 -15.52 -12.85 1.51
C ASP A 88 -14.84 -12.73 0.15
N LEU A 89 -13.53 -13.05 0.05
CA LEU A 89 -12.81 -13.04 -1.22
C LEU A 89 -13.35 -14.11 -2.19
N THR A 90 -13.66 -15.30 -1.67
CA THR A 90 -14.26 -16.39 -2.48
C THR A 90 -15.64 -16.01 -3.00
N TRP A 91 -16.47 -15.40 -2.15
CA TRP A 91 -17.78 -14.89 -2.54
C TRP A 91 -17.70 -13.84 -3.68
N LEU A 92 -16.65 -12.99 -3.65
CA LEU A 92 -16.36 -12.03 -4.69
C LEU A 92 -15.71 -12.64 -5.94
N GLY A 93 -15.31 -13.92 -5.92
CA GLY A 93 -14.56 -14.56 -7.00
C GLY A 93 -13.09 -14.13 -7.08
N LEU A 94 -12.57 -13.45 -6.06
CA LEU A 94 -11.18 -12.98 -6.01
C LEU A 94 -10.25 -14.11 -5.53
N GLN A 95 -9.91 -15.02 -6.41
CA GLN A 95 -9.04 -16.16 -6.12
C GLN A 95 -7.58 -15.73 -6.07
N TRP A 96 -6.88 -16.11 -4.99
CA TRP A 96 -5.45 -15.87 -4.81
C TRP A 96 -4.63 -17.07 -5.28
N ASP A 97 -3.42 -16.79 -5.75
CA ASP A 97 -2.51 -17.84 -6.24
C ASP A 97 -1.70 -18.46 -5.09
N ARG A 98 -1.48 -17.68 -4.02
CA ARG A 98 -0.71 -18.07 -2.84
C ARG A 98 -1.23 -17.34 -1.61
N ILE A 99 -1.21 -18.04 -0.47
CA ILE A 99 -1.48 -17.45 0.84
C ILE A 99 -0.21 -17.48 1.69
N GLU A 100 0.05 -16.38 2.42
CA GLU A 100 1.20 -16.24 3.32
C GLU A 100 0.72 -15.67 4.66
N ARG A 101 1.44 -16.00 5.73
CA ARG A 101 1.17 -15.47 7.08
C ARG A 101 2.40 -14.80 7.66
N GLN A 102 2.25 -13.61 8.20
CA GLN A 102 3.37 -12.89 8.82
C GLN A 102 3.86 -13.56 10.09
N SER A 103 2.97 -14.17 10.87
CA SER A 103 3.32 -14.92 12.09
C SER A 103 4.26 -16.11 11.84
N GLU A 104 4.32 -16.64 10.61
CA GLU A 104 5.19 -17.75 10.21
C GLU A 104 6.55 -17.28 9.68
N ARG A 105 6.78 -15.94 9.60
CA ARG A 105 7.94 -15.35 8.94
C ARG A 105 8.88 -14.59 9.87
N LEU A 106 8.76 -14.78 11.17
CA LEU A 106 9.55 -14.06 12.19
C LEU A 106 11.06 -14.15 11.97
N ALA A 107 11.57 -15.30 11.51
CA ALA A 107 12.99 -15.48 11.23
C ALA A 107 13.50 -14.54 10.09
N ALA A 108 12.67 -14.26 9.09
CA ALA A 108 13.01 -13.30 8.03
C ALA A 108 13.07 -11.87 8.60
N TYR A 109 12.16 -11.53 9.51
CA TYR A 109 12.16 -10.22 10.16
C TYR A 109 13.37 -10.06 11.11
N ASP A 110 13.76 -11.12 11.85
CA ASP A 110 14.96 -11.13 12.66
C ASP A 110 16.21 -10.86 11.81
N ALA A 111 16.36 -11.55 10.68
CA ALA A 111 17.48 -11.38 9.76
C ALA A 111 17.52 -9.97 9.17
N ALA A 112 16.39 -9.42 8.74
CA ALA A 112 16.29 -8.06 8.22
C ALA A 112 16.60 -7.01 9.30
N ALA A 113 16.07 -7.19 10.51
CA ALA A 113 16.35 -6.30 11.64
C ALA A 113 17.84 -6.30 11.99
N GLN A 114 18.51 -7.48 11.97
CA GLN A 114 19.94 -7.56 12.22
C GLN A 114 20.75 -6.81 11.15
N ARG A 115 20.43 -6.98 9.86
CA ARG A 115 21.05 -6.22 8.77
C ARG A 115 20.92 -4.72 8.95
N LEU A 116 19.72 -4.25 9.37
CA LEU A 116 19.48 -2.82 9.64
C LEU A 116 20.24 -2.32 10.88
N LYS A 117 20.45 -3.17 11.91
CA LYS A 117 21.29 -2.85 13.08
C LYS A 117 22.75 -2.72 12.66
N ASP A 118 23.27 -3.70 11.91
CA ASP A 118 24.67 -3.74 11.47
C ASP A 118 25.01 -2.55 10.55
N SER A 119 24.06 -2.10 9.73
CA SER A 119 24.22 -0.91 8.89
C SER A 119 23.98 0.42 9.63
N GLY A 120 23.65 0.40 10.91
CA GLY A 120 23.34 1.60 11.70
C GLY A 120 22.03 2.29 11.31
N ARG A 121 21.16 1.60 10.57
CA ARG A 121 19.83 2.09 10.16
C ARG A 121 18.74 1.76 11.18
N LEU A 122 19.00 0.86 12.13
CA LEU A 122 18.09 0.53 13.23
C LEU A 122 18.79 0.81 14.56
N TYR A 123 18.17 1.64 15.41
CA TYR A 123 18.75 2.05 16.68
C TYR A 123 17.73 1.94 17.83
N GLU A 124 18.24 1.65 19.02
CA GLU A 124 17.45 1.41 20.23
C GLU A 124 17.11 2.70 20.94
N CYS A 125 15.87 2.82 21.37
CA CYS A 125 15.26 3.93 22.08
C CYS A 125 14.61 3.44 23.36
N PHE A 126 14.64 4.27 24.41
CA PHE A 126 14.16 3.89 25.75
C PHE A 126 13.06 4.82 26.28
N GLU A 127 12.62 5.81 25.50
CA GLU A 127 11.56 6.70 25.92
C GLU A 127 10.23 5.97 26.08
N THR A 128 9.57 6.27 27.19
CA THR A 128 8.22 5.78 27.47
C THR A 128 7.17 6.49 26.60
N PRO A 129 5.99 5.91 26.41
CA PRO A 129 4.88 6.57 25.71
C PRO A 129 4.54 7.96 26.29
N VAL A 130 4.65 8.11 27.62
CA VAL A 130 4.38 9.40 28.31
C VAL A 130 5.43 10.43 27.93
N GLU A 131 6.72 10.07 27.97
CA GLU A 131 7.82 10.97 27.58
C GLU A 131 7.70 11.40 26.11
N LEU A 132 7.35 10.47 25.22
CA LEU A 132 7.13 10.77 23.81
C LEU A 132 5.92 11.71 23.60
N ASP A 133 4.82 11.50 24.33
CA ASP A 133 3.65 12.39 24.26
C ASP A 133 3.97 13.81 24.78
N LEU A 134 4.74 13.92 25.85
CA LEU A 134 5.22 15.21 26.35
C LEU A 134 6.11 15.94 25.35
N LYS A 135 7.06 15.24 24.72
CA LYS A 135 7.90 15.79 23.64
C LYS A 135 7.04 16.29 22.47
N ARG A 136 6.07 15.48 22.06
CA ARG A 136 5.13 15.82 20.98
C ARG A 136 4.32 17.08 21.31
N LYS A 137 3.73 17.15 22.50
CA LYS A 137 2.96 18.32 22.95
C LYS A 137 3.82 19.57 23.00
N LYS A 138 5.06 19.46 23.50
CA LYS A 138 6.01 20.56 23.52
C LYS A 138 6.30 21.10 22.11
N GLN A 139 6.57 20.22 21.14
CA GLN A 139 6.81 20.62 19.75
C GLN A 139 5.59 21.33 19.14
N LEU A 140 4.38 20.78 19.33
CA LEU A 140 3.13 21.38 18.84
C LEU A 140 2.90 22.76 19.44
N ASN A 141 3.13 22.94 20.76
CA ASN A 141 3.02 24.25 21.46
C ASN A 141 4.03 25.29 20.95
N MET A 142 5.16 24.81 20.38
CA MET A 142 6.16 25.67 19.75
C MET A 142 5.90 25.90 18.26
N GLY A 143 4.74 25.44 17.70
CA GLY A 143 4.42 25.53 16.29
C GLY A 143 5.29 24.64 15.38
N LYS A 144 5.96 23.63 15.94
CA LYS A 144 6.82 22.70 15.19
C LYS A 144 6.08 21.39 14.90
N PRO A 145 6.37 20.75 13.77
CA PRO A 145 5.85 19.40 13.51
C PRO A 145 6.36 18.43 14.59
N PRO A 146 5.54 17.47 15.03
CA PRO A 146 5.89 16.53 16.10
C PRO A 146 6.77 15.38 15.57
N VAL A 147 7.99 15.71 15.15
CA VAL A 147 9.00 14.76 14.66
C VAL A 147 9.87 14.30 15.84
N TYR A 148 10.16 13.00 15.91
CA TYR A 148 11.05 12.44 16.92
C TYR A 148 12.44 13.06 16.84
N ASP A 149 12.96 13.53 17.98
CA ASP A 149 14.19 14.34 18.09
C ASP A 149 15.49 13.52 18.02
N ARG A 150 15.40 12.20 17.88
CA ARG A 150 16.55 11.27 17.82
C ARG A 150 17.46 11.32 19.05
N ALA A 151 16.93 11.70 20.21
CA ALA A 151 17.71 11.83 21.44
C ALA A 151 18.51 10.55 21.76
N ALA A 152 17.94 9.36 21.47
CA ALA A 152 18.59 8.08 21.71
C ALA A 152 19.88 7.85 20.89
N LEU A 153 20.11 8.57 19.79
CA LEU A 153 21.36 8.50 19.03
C LEU A 153 22.55 9.14 19.77
N GLY A 154 22.27 10.05 20.69
CA GLY A 154 23.30 10.70 21.51
C GLY A 154 23.72 9.90 22.76
N LEU A 155 23.03 8.80 23.06
CA LEU A 155 23.34 7.99 24.26
C LEU A 155 24.60 7.16 24.06
N SER A 156 25.50 7.21 25.06
CA SER A 156 26.67 6.33 25.17
C SER A 156 26.26 4.86 25.43
N ALA A 157 27.20 3.95 25.29
CA ALA A 157 26.98 2.54 25.60
C ALA A 157 26.59 2.31 27.06
N ASP A 158 27.24 3.04 27.98
CA ASP A 158 26.98 2.94 29.43
C ASP A 158 25.57 3.49 29.79
N GLU A 159 25.18 4.62 29.19
CA GLU A 159 23.83 5.17 29.38
C GLU A 159 22.75 4.22 28.84
N LYS A 160 22.97 3.60 27.67
CA LYS A 160 22.06 2.59 27.15
C LYS A 160 21.99 1.36 28.05
N ALA A 161 23.11 0.90 28.61
CA ALA A 161 23.16 -0.22 29.55
C ALA A 161 22.40 0.12 30.85
N ALA A 162 22.57 1.32 31.38
CA ALA A 162 21.84 1.78 32.56
C ALA A 162 20.33 1.87 32.30
N LEU A 163 19.91 2.46 31.16
CA LEU A 163 18.50 2.55 30.77
C LEU A 163 17.89 1.15 30.56
N ARG A 164 18.63 0.22 29.96
CA ARG A 164 18.18 -1.17 29.78
C ARG A 164 18.01 -1.90 31.12
N ALA A 165 18.88 -1.63 32.11
CA ALA A 165 18.76 -2.18 33.47
C ALA A 165 17.56 -1.56 34.21
N GLU A 166 17.28 -0.27 34.02
CA GLU A 166 16.18 0.46 34.67
C GLU A 166 14.83 0.18 34.05
N ARG A 167 14.74 0.15 32.69
CA ARG A 167 13.48 0.21 31.92
C ARG A 167 13.21 -1.07 31.12
N GLY A 168 14.13 -2.01 31.10
CA GLY A 168 14.05 -3.20 30.26
C GLY A 168 14.51 -2.95 28.82
N GLN A 169 14.13 -3.86 27.92
CA GLN A 169 14.46 -3.75 26.50
C GLN A 169 13.83 -2.49 25.89
N GLY A 170 14.63 -1.76 25.11
CA GLY A 170 14.17 -0.60 24.38
C GLY A 170 13.36 -1.01 23.13
N HIS A 171 12.63 -0.05 22.60
CA HIS A 171 12.03 -0.17 21.26
C HIS A 171 13.04 0.27 20.19
N TRP A 172 12.87 -0.24 18.95
CA TRP A 172 13.82 0.04 17.88
C TRP A 172 13.19 0.89 16.79
N ARG A 173 13.90 1.96 16.40
CA ARG A 173 13.48 2.88 15.34
C ARG A 173 14.36 2.78 14.12
N PHE A 174 13.74 2.86 12.95
CA PHE A 174 14.45 2.98 11.69
C PHE A 174 14.92 4.42 11.48
N LYS A 175 16.23 4.61 11.30
CA LYS A 175 16.84 5.90 11.05
C LYS A 175 16.62 6.32 9.61
N LEU A 176 15.70 7.27 9.38
CA LEU A 176 15.48 7.88 8.09
C LEU A 176 16.66 8.77 7.70
N GLU A 177 17.07 8.73 6.45
CA GLU A 177 17.94 9.74 5.88
C GLU A 177 17.12 10.99 5.57
N HIS A 178 17.62 12.15 6.00
CA HIS A 178 16.96 13.43 5.77
C HIS A 178 17.18 13.88 4.34
N GLN A 179 16.44 13.28 3.42
CA GLN A 179 16.45 13.57 1.99
C GLN A 179 15.02 13.57 1.45
N ARG A 180 14.85 14.13 0.28
CA ARG A 180 13.59 14.01 -0.45
C ARG A 180 13.47 12.62 -1.04
N ILE A 181 12.31 12.02 -0.84
CA ILE A 181 11.92 10.76 -1.44
C ILE A 181 10.88 11.05 -2.50
N GLU A 182 11.19 10.67 -3.73
CA GLU A 182 10.36 10.96 -4.89
C GLU A 182 10.01 9.65 -5.61
N TRP A 183 8.76 9.58 -6.05
CA TRP A 183 8.28 8.47 -6.89
C TRP A 183 7.09 8.95 -7.73
N THR A 184 6.86 8.27 -8.84
CA THR A 184 5.63 8.45 -9.61
C THR A 184 4.59 7.44 -9.14
N ASP A 185 3.51 7.93 -8.57
CA ASP A 185 2.38 7.13 -8.13
C ASP A 185 1.41 6.90 -9.29
N ALA A 186 0.94 5.67 -9.44
CA ALA A 186 0.08 5.29 -10.57
C ALA A 186 -1.29 5.99 -10.59
N ILE A 187 -1.70 6.61 -9.47
CA ILE A 187 -2.98 7.32 -9.34
C ILE A 187 -2.75 8.81 -9.06
N LEU A 188 -1.83 9.12 -8.14
CA LEU A 188 -1.62 10.49 -7.67
C LEU A 188 -0.60 11.29 -8.49
N GLY A 189 0.12 10.64 -9.43
CA GLY A 189 1.21 11.26 -10.19
C GLY A 189 2.48 11.42 -9.36
N ASP A 190 3.26 12.45 -9.63
CA ASP A 190 4.55 12.65 -8.98
C ASP A 190 4.38 13.09 -7.52
N ILE A 191 4.98 12.31 -6.62
CA ILE A 191 4.99 12.55 -5.18
C ILE A 191 6.40 12.85 -4.71
N SER A 192 6.54 13.86 -3.86
CA SER A 192 7.81 14.24 -3.25
C SER A 192 7.60 14.50 -1.75
N ILE A 193 8.24 13.70 -0.90
CA ILE A 193 8.16 13.81 0.57
C ILE A 193 9.53 14.10 1.14
N ASP A 194 9.62 15.17 1.95
CA ASP A 194 10.81 15.46 2.72
C ASP A 194 10.84 14.54 3.96
N ALA A 195 11.75 13.58 3.98
CA ALA A 195 11.89 12.63 5.08
C ALA A 195 12.32 13.30 6.40
N ALA A 196 12.87 14.52 6.36
CA ALA A 196 13.15 15.29 7.57
C ALA A 196 11.87 15.72 8.32
N SER A 197 10.73 15.75 7.63
CA SER A 197 9.41 16.04 8.24
C SER A 197 8.71 14.81 8.81
N VAL A 198 9.29 13.62 8.63
CA VAL A 198 8.74 12.34 9.09
C VAL A 198 9.53 11.82 10.28
N SER A 199 8.83 11.35 11.31
CA SER A 199 9.48 10.70 12.45
C SER A 199 10.09 9.37 12.07
N ASP A 200 11.26 9.06 12.61
CA ASP A 200 11.82 7.71 12.52
C ASP A 200 10.80 6.69 13.08
N PRO A 201 10.29 5.76 12.26
CA PRO A 201 9.24 4.84 12.71
C PRO A 201 9.78 3.80 13.68
N VAL A 202 8.94 3.41 14.65
CA VAL A 202 9.22 2.22 15.46
C VAL A 202 9.00 0.99 14.60
N LEU A 203 9.97 0.08 14.55
CA LEU A 203 9.89 -1.18 13.82
C LEU A 203 9.73 -2.37 14.74
N ILE A 204 10.30 -2.30 15.96
CA ILE A 204 10.25 -3.37 16.95
C ILE A 204 9.89 -2.71 18.28
N ARG A 205 8.89 -3.25 18.96
CA ARG A 205 8.48 -2.80 20.30
C ARG A 205 9.46 -3.32 21.37
N GLY A 206 9.38 -2.77 22.58
CA GLY A 206 10.19 -3.22 23.70
C GLY A 206 9.94 -4.67 24.15
N ASP A 207 8.78 -5.23 23.82
CA ASP A 207 8.43 -6.65 24.02
C ASP A 207 8.94 -7.56 22.89
N GLY A 208 9.61 -7.02 21.87
CA GLY A 208 10.14 -7.75 20.72
C GLY A 208 9.16 -7.89 19.55
N GLN A 209 7.92 -7.41 19.67
CA GLN A 209 6.93 -7.49 18.59
C GLN A 209 7.34 -6.64 17.38
N TYR A 210 7.33 -7.24 16.20
CA TYR A 210 7.51 -6.55 14.94
C TYR A 210 6.28 -5.74 14.55
N LEU A 211 6.48 -4.50 14.13
CA LEU A 211 5.41 -3.65 13.66
C LEU A 211 5.26 -3.69 12.14
N TYR A 212 4.08 -3.31 11.68
CA TYR A 212 3.65 -3.33 10.28
C TYR A 212 4.73 -2.91 9.28
N THR A 213 5.43 -1.81 9.54
CA THR A 213 6.35 -1.23 8.56
C THR A 213 7.51 -2.15 8.21
N LEU A 214 8.11 -2.84 9.20
CA LEU A 214 9.20 -3.79 8.94
C LEU A 214 8.68 -5.04 8.24
N ALA A 215 7.66 -5.67 8.81
CA ALA A 215 7.11 -6.92 8.30
C ALA A 215 6.63 -6.77 6.85
N SER A 216 5.87 -5.69 6.56
CA SER A 216 5.36 -5.46 5.21
C SER A 216 6.47 -5.21 4.18
N VAL A 217 7.55 -4.51 4.55
CA VAL A 217 8.68 -4.26 3.63
C VAL A 217 9.47 -5.53 3.36
N VAL A 218 9.78 -6.31 4.39
CA VAL A 218 10.51 -7.57 4.23
C VAL A 218 9.72 -8.54 3.36
N ASP A 219 8.43 -8.66 3.60
CA ASP A 219 7.56 -9.52 2.82
C ASP A 219 7.42 -9.04 1.37
N ASP A 220 7.20 -7.74 1.15
CA ASP A 220 7.10 -7.20 -0.21
C ASP A 220 8.40 -7.42 -1.01
N ILE A 221 9.58 -7.39 -0.35
CA ILE A 221 10.87 -7.73 -0.97
C ILE A 221 10.95 -9.24 -1.29
N GLU A 222 10.72 -10.11 -0.29
CA GLU A 222 10.92 -11.56 -0.44
C GLU A 222 9.85 -12.23 -1.31
N MET A 223 8.64 -11.67 -1.34
CA MET A 223 7.56 -12.10 -2.24
C MET A 223 7.67 -11.49 -3.64
N GLU A 224 8.70 -10.68 -3.88
CA GLU A 224 8.97 -10.02 -5.16
C GLU A 224 7.78 -9.17 -5.66
N ILE A 225 7.07 -8.51 -4.74
CA ILE A 225 5.92 -7.67 -5.09
C ILE A 225 6.35 -6.57 -6.06
N THR A 226 5.66 -6.50 -7.19
CA THR A 226 5.94 -5.52 -8.24
C THR A 226 5.04 -4.30 -8.17
N ASN A 227 3.82 -4.46 -7.65
CA ASN A 227 2.82 -3.40 -7.55
C ASN A 227 2.13 -3.42 -6.19
N VAL A 228 2.00 -2.25 -5.58
CA VAL A 228 1.35 -2.04 -4.29
C VAL A 228 0.25 -1.00 -4.46
N VAL A 229 -1.01 -1.43 -4.43
CA VAL A 229 -2.17 -0.53 -4.46
C VAL A 229 -2.88 -0.55 -3.11
N ARG A 230 -3.12 0.64 -2.54
CA ARG A 230 -3.69 0.80 -1.19
C ARG A 230 -4.31 2.19 -0.99
N GLY A 231 -4.88 2.44 0.17
CA GLY A 231 -5.47 3.74 0.52
C GLY A 231 -4.44 4.88 0.57
N SER A 232 -4.87 6.09 0.23
CA SER A 232 -4.03 7.30 0.21
C SER A 232 -3.55 7.74 1.59
N ASP A 233 -4.11 7.22 2.67
CA ASP A 233 -3.63 7.40 4.04
C ASP A 233 -2.23 6.79 4.27
N HIS A 234 -1.77 5.91 3.38
CA HIS A 234 -0.45 5.30 3.41
C HIS A 234 0.64 6.05 2.61
N VAL A 235 0.35 7.18 1.98
CA VAL A 235 1.32 7.92 1.14
C VAL A 235 2.61 8.25 1.91
N THR A 236 2.50 8.78 3.13
CA THR A 236 3.68 9.07 3.96
C THR A 236 4.46 7.82 4.34
N ASN A 237 3.77 6.69 4.57
CA ASN A 237 4.42 5.42 4.87
C ASN A 237 5.25 4.92 3.69
N THR A 238 4.84 5.22 2.46
CA THR A 238 5.57 4.83 1.24
C THR A 238 6.97 5.41 1.21
N ALA A 239 7.16 6.69 1.56
CA ALA A 239 8.49 7.29 1.63
C ALA A 239 9.42 6.56 2.62
N THR A 240 8.89 6.15 3.78
CA THR A 240 9.61 5.37 4.78
C THR A 240 9.95 3.97 4.24
N GLN A 241 8.99 3.31 3.61
CA GLN A 241 9.14 1.95 3.06
C GLN A 241 10.15 1.93 1.90
N ILE A 242 10.16 2.93 1.03
CA ILE A 242 11.16 3.09 -0.03
C ILE A 242 12.57 3.13 0.56
N GLN A 243 12.80 3.99 1.57
CA GLN A 243 14.11 4.04 2.23
C GLN A 243 14.51 2.71 2.90
N MET A 244 13.55 1.99 3.45
CA MET A 244 13.81 0.71 4.08
C MET A 244 14.12 -0.38 3.04
N MET A 245 13.39 -0.42 1.92
CA MET A 245 13.68 -1.29 0.79
C MET A 245 15.10 -1.05 0.26
N GLN A 246 15.48 0.22 0.08
CA GLN A 246 16.85 0.60 -0.31
C GLN A 246 17.90 0.11 0.70
N ALA A 247 17.65 0.32 1.99
CA ALA A 247 18.57 -0.09 3.06
C ALA A 247 18.74 -1.63 3.14
N LEU A 248 17.70 -2.38 2.77
CA LEU A 248 17.72 -3.83 2.69
C LEU A 248 18.17 -4.38 1.33
N GLY A 249 18.43 -3.51 0.34
CA GLY A 249 18.84 -3.89 -1.01
C GLY A 249 17.74 -4.58 -1.81
N GLY A 250 16.46 -4.31 -1.47
CA GLY A 250 15.30 -4.84 -2.17
C GLY A 250 14.84 -3.98 -3.34
N ASN A 251 14.04 -4.55 -4.22
CA ASN A 251 13.39 -3.83 -5.30
C ASN A 251 12.28 -2.93 -4.74
N ILE A 252 12.09 -1.77 -5.38
CA ILE A 252 11.00 -0.84 -5.05
C ILE A 252 9.85 -1.14 -6.00
N PRO A 253 8.65 -1.52 -5.49
CA PRO A 253 7.48 -1.76 -6.33
C PRO A 253 6.91 -0.45 -6.89
N LYS A 254 6.08 -0.55 -7.92
CA LYS A 254 5.22 0.54 -8.36
C LYS A 254 4.12 0.76 -7.32
N PHE A 255 3.90 2.01 -6.91
CA PHE A 255 2.86 2.34 -5.94
C PHE A 255 1.66 2.99 -6.63
N GLY A 256 0.45 2.72 -6.10
CA GLY A 256 -0.78 3.40 -6.45
C GLY A 256 -1.62 3.65 -5.20
N HIS A 257 -1.93 4.91 -4.92
CA HIS A 257 -2.69 5.28 -3.73
C HIS A 257 -4.07 5.77 -4.12
N HIS A 258 -5.08 4.89 -3.96
CA HIS A 258 -6.46 5.26 -4.23
C HIS A 258 -7.04 6.15 -3.12
N SER A 259 -7.96 7.06 -3.49
CA SER A 259 -8.69 7.90 -2.57
C SER A 259 -9.50 7.06 -1.56
N LEU A 260 -9.64 7.57 -0.34
CA LEU A 260 -10.49 6.94 0.66
C LEU A 260 -11.96 7.09 0.30
N LEU A 261 -12.75 6.07 0.65
CA LEU A 261 -14.19 6.13 0.50
C LEU A 261 -14.81 7.00 1.59
N THR A 262 -15.76 7.82 1.20
CA THR A 262 -16.62 8.62 2.10
C THR A 262 -18.07 8.25 1.88
N GLY A 263 -18.94 8.57 2.84
CA GLY A 263 -20.36 8.48 2.65
C GLY A 263 -20.89 9.55 1.69
N PRO A 264 -22.19 9.49 1.32
CA PRO A 264 -22.81 10.40 0.35
C PRO A 264 -22.69 11.88 0.74
N LEU A 265 -22.66 12.20 2.05
CA LEU A 265 -22.51 13.56 2.57
C LEU A 265 -21.03 13.95 2.82
N GLY A 266 -20.07 13.10 2.44
CA GLY A 266 -18.64 13.33 2.65
C GLY A 266 -18.15 12.92 4.04
N GLU A 267 -18.98 12.32 4.87
CA GLU A 267 -18.59 11.77 6.17
C GLU A 267 -17.65 10.56 6.04
N THR A 268 -16.79 10.38 7.01
CA THR A 268 -15.89 9.21 7.03
C THR A 268 -16.69 7.93 7.24
N LEU A 269 -16.43 6.89 6.43
CA LEU A 269 -17.10 5.59 6.55
C LEU A 269 -16.82 4.91 7.91
N SER A 270 -15.73 5.27 8.60
CA SER A 270 -15.36 4.71 9.90
C SER A 270 -16.44 4.86 10.98
N LYS A 271 -17.31 5.89 10.88
CA LYS A 271 -18.45 6.07 11.82
C LYS A 271 -19.64 5.15 11.50
N ARG A 272 -19.66 4.51 10.32
CA ARG A 272 -20.73 3.60 9.85
C ARG A 272 -20.20 2.21 9.50
N LEU A 273 -18.96 1.88 9.83
CA LEU A 273 -18.31 0.60 9.46
C LEU A 273 -19.10 -0.65 9.87
N GLY A 274 -19.96 -0.57 10.89
CA GLY A 274 -20.84 -1.66 11.27
C GLY A 274 -21.89 -2.03 10.21
N THR A 275 -22.17 -1.13 9.25
CA THR A 275 -23.21 -1.34 8.20
C THR A 275 -22.62 -1.56 6.81
N LEU A 276 -21.30 -1.60 6.66
CA LEU A 276 -20.60 -1.71 5.38
C LEU A 276 -19.62 -2.90 5.37
N ALA A 277 -19.81 -3.86 6.29
CA ALA A 277 -19.11 -5.12 6.23
C ALA A 277 -19.63 -5.94 5.03
N LEU A 278 -18.73 -6.64 4.34
CA LEU A 278 -19.10 -7.41 3.16
C LEU A 278 -20.16 -8.48 3.47
N ARG A 279 -20.03 -9.13 4.64
CA ARG A 279 -21.02 -10.11 5.12
C ARG A 279 -22.44 -9.53 5.26
N ASP A 280 -22.54 -8.25 5.66
CA ASP A 280 -23.85 -7.60 5.83
C ASP A 280 -24.48 -7.31 4.47
N LEU A 281 -23.68 -6.77 3.52
CA LEU A 281 -24.11 -6.60 2.14
C LEU A 281 -24.55 -7.92 1.50
N ARG A 282 -23.79 -8.98 1.73
CA ARG A 282 -24.16 -10.34 1.27
C ARG A 282 -25.48 -10.80 1.90
N SER A 283 -25.71 -10.58 3.19
CA SER A 283 -26.95 -10.95 3.87
C SER A 283 -28.15 -10.13 3.42
N GLU A 284 -27.92 -8.90 2.94
CA GLU A 284 -28.95 -8.04 2.30
C GLU A 284 -29.23 -8.43 0.85
N GLY A 285 -28.61 -9.48 0.32
CA GLY A 285 -28.82 -9.96 -1.05
C GLY A 285 -28.10 -9.14 -2.12
N ILE A 286 -27.09 -8.36 -1.78
CA ILE A 286 -26.25 -7.66 -2.75
C ILE A 286 -25.43 -8.68 -3.55
N ALA A 287 -25.54 -8.64 -4.86
CA ALA A 287 -24.80 -9.53 -5.75
C ALA A 287 -23.31 -9.13 -5.82
N PRO A 288 -22.37 -10.11 -5.79
CA PRO A 288 -20.95 -9.82 -5.91
C PRO A 288 -20.60 -9.09 -7.20
N ALA A 289 -21.23 -9.43 -8.34
CA ALA A 289 -21.04 -8.73 -9.61
C ALA A 289 -21.41 -7.25 -9.56
N ALA A 290 -22.47 -6.88 -8.82
CA ALA A 290 -22.88 -5.49 -8.62
C ALA A 290 -21.80 -4.72 -7.81
N LEU A 291 -21.32 -5.32 -6.74
CA LEU A 291 -20.30 -4.72 -5.88
C LEU A 291 -18.95 -4.55 -6.62
N ILE A 292 -18.52 -5.57 -7.36
CA ILE A 292 -17.32 -5.51 -8.21
C ILE A 292 -17.43 -4.43 -9.26
N SER A 293 -18.56 -4.39 -10.01
CA SER A 293 -18.79 -3.41 -11.08
C SER A 293 -18.71 -1.97 -10.55
N LEU A 294 -19.34 -1.72 -9.40
CA LEU A 294 -19.28 -0.41 -8.76
C LEU A 294 -17.86 -0.08 -8.32
N MET A 295 -17.22 -0.95 -7.53
CA MET A 295 -15.92 -0.67 -6.93
C MET A 295 -14.77 -0.58 -7.94
N ALA A 296 -14.86 -1.29 -9.06
CA ALA A 296 -13.88 -1.23 -10.14
C ALA A 296 -13.91 0.09 -10.91
N ARG A 297 -14.96 0.90 -10.76
CA ARG A 297 -15.15 2.17 -11.50
C ARG A 297 -15.35 3.37 -10.57
N LEU A 298 -15.70 3.16 -9.31
CA LEU A 298 -16.01 4.22 -8.37
C LEU A 298 -14.78 5.12 -8.14
N GLY A 299 -14.93 6.43 -8.43
CA GLY A 299 -13.84 7.41 -8.37
C GLY A 299 -12.92 7.43 -9.59
N SER A 300 -13.29 6.72 -10.65
CA SER A 300 -12.65 6.81 -11.96
C SER A 300 -13.43 7.70 -12.92
N SER A 301 -12.80 8.01 -14.06
CA SER A 301 -13.45 8.73 -15.18
C SER A 301 -14.36 7.84 -16.04
N GLN A 302 -14.42 6.54 -15.74
CA GLN A 302 -15.20 5.57 -16.51
C GLN A 302 -16.60 5.39 -15.93
N PRO A 303 -17.63 5.15 -16.76
CA PRO A 303 -18.98 4.90 -16.27
C PRO A 303 -19.06 3.57 -15.52
N VAL A 304 -19.99 3.51 -14.54
CA VAL A 304 -20.32 2.27 -13.85
C VAL A 304 -21.29 1.47 -14.71
N GLU A 305 -20.84 0.36 -15.23
CA GLU A 305 -21.63 -0.60 -16.00
C GLU A 305 -21.55 -1.97 -15.34
N LEU A 306 -22.68 -2.68 -15.30
CA LEU A 306 -22.71 -4.02 -14.77
C LEU A 306 -21.84 -4.95 -15.65
N GLN A 307 -20.88 -5.58 -15.04
CA GLN A 307 -20.02 -6.62 -15.63
C GLN A 307 -20.16 -7.90 -14.80
N THR A 308 -20.44 -9.00 -15.46
CA THR A 308 -20.58 -10.31 -14.82
C THR A 308 -19.33 -11.19 -14.96
N ASP A 309 -18.47 -10.83 -15.91
CA ASP A 309 -17.19 -11.51 -16.15
C ASP A 309 -16.04 -10.70 -15.53
N LEU A 310 -15.40 -11.27 -14.53
CA LEU A 310 -14.28 -10.68 -13.80
C LEU A 310 -13.03 -10.51 -14.69
N ALA A 311 -12.85 -11.38 -15.70
CA ALA A 311 -11.77 -11.24 -16.66
C ALA A 311 -11.98 -10.02 -17.57
N ALA A 312 -13.21 -9.74 -17.99
CA ALA A 312 -13.55 -8.54 -18.74
C ALA A 312 -13.35 -7.27 -17.91
N VAL A 313 -13.67 -7.31 -16.60
CA VAL A 313 -13.40 -6.20 -15.68
C VAL A 313 -11.89 -5.94 -15.59
N ALA A 314 -11.07 -7.00 -15.46
CA ALA A 314 -9.62 -6.89 -15.36
C ALA A 314 -9.01 -6.32 -16.65
N ALA A 315 -9.41 -6.82 -17.83
CA ALA A 315 -8.92 -6.35 -19.12
C ALA A 315 -9.16 -4.84 -19.34
N GLY A 316 -10.29 -4.32 -18.85
CA GLY A 316 -10.64 -2.90 -18.94
C GLY A 316 -10.21 -2.03 -17.75
N PHE A 317 -9.42 -2.57 -16.82
CA PHE A 317 -9.03 -1.86 -15.60
C PHE A 317 -7.73 -1.06 -15.79
N GLU A 318 -7.75 0.23 -15.44
CA GLU A 318 -6.59 1.14 -15.51
C GLU A 318 -6.54 2.05 -14.28
N LEU A 319 -5.40 2.05 -13.56
CA LEU A 319 -5.21 2.95 -12.41
C LEU A 319 -5.19 4.42 -12.82
N ALA A 320 -4.71 4.74 -14.01
CA ALA A 320 -4.65 6.10 -14.54
C ALA A 320 -6.04 6.76 -14.72
N HIS A 321 -7.11 5.99 -14.70
CA HIS A 321 -8.48 6.53 -14.75
C HIS A 321 -8.98 7.07 -13.41
N PHE A 322 -8.28 6.75 -12.30
CA PHE A 322 -8.72 7.16 -10.95
C PHE A 322 -8.16 8.52 -10.58
N GLY A 323 -8.99 9.29 -9.85
CA GLY A 323 -8.60 10.61 -9.34
C GLY A 323 -8.18 10.57 -7.86
N SER A 324 -7.57 11.69 -7.42
CA SER A 324 -7.14 11.89 -6.03
C SER A 324 -8.26 12.36 -5.10
N ALA A 325 -9.39 12.84 -5.64
CA ALA A 325 -10.50 13.37 -4.85
C ALA A 325 -11.16 12.26 -4.01
N PRO A 326 -11.63 12.57 -2.78
CA PRO A 326 -12.40 11.62 -1.97
C PRO A 326 -13.56 11.02 -2.76
N THR A 327 -13.69 9.72 -2.68
CA THR A 327 -14.68 8.97 -3.47
C THR A 327 -15.93 8.71 -2.65
N LYS A 328 -17.06 9.23 -3.09
CA LYS A 328 -18.35 9.01 -2.41
C LYS A 328 -18.93 7.65 -2.77
N LEU A 329 -19.32 6.91 -1.75
CA LEU A 329 -20.03 5.64 -1.88
C LEU A 329 -21.44 5.79 -1.32
N ASP A 330 -22.45 5.53 -2.15
CA ASP A 330 -23.81 5.27 -1.72
C ASP A 330 -24.12 3.78 -1.92
N VAL A 331 -24.43 3.08 -0.84
CA VAL A 331 -24.80 1.66 -0.89
C VAL A 331 -26.09 1.43 -1.69
N GLN A 332 -26.95 2.44 -1.78
CA GLN A 332 -28.17 2.34 -2.57
C GLN A 332 -27.90 2.14 -4.07
N ASP A 333 -26.73 2.57 -4.56
CA ASP A 333 -26.33 2.35 -5.95
C ASP A 333 -26.10 0.87 -6.29
N LEU A 334 -25.90 0.01 -5.27
CA LEU A 334 -25.75 -1.44 -5.46
C LEU A 334 -27.07 -2.16 -5.78
N ARG A 335 -28.21 -1.63 -5.33
CA ARG A 335 -29.52 -2.26 -5.52
C ARG A 335 -29.94 -2.34 -7.00
N PRO A 336 -29.88 -1.24 -7.77
CA PRO A 336 -30.19 -1.30 -9.21
C PRO A 336 -29.25 -2.24 -9.98
N LEU A 337 -27.95 -2.25 -9.63
CA LEU A 337 -26.98 -3.15 -10.25
C LEU A 337 -27.28 -4.61 -9.92
N THR A 338 -27.62 -4.91 -8.66
CA THR A 338 -28.04 -6.25 -8.25
C THR A 338 -29.31 -6.70 -8.98
N ALA A 339 -30.33 -5.84 -9.06
CA ALA A 339 -31.56 -6.16 -9.79
C ALA A 339 -31.28 -6.47 -11.27
N ARG A 340 -30.42 -5.68 -11.92
CA ARG A 340 -30.00 -5.94 -13.31
C ARG A 340 -29.22 -7.26 -13.43
N TYR A 341 -28.35 -7.57 -12.46
CA TYR A 341 -27.63 -8.85 -12.43
C TYR A 341 -28.58 -10.04 -12.35
N LEU A 342 -29.55 -10.01 -11.44
CA LEU A 342 -30.54 -11.07 -11.29
C LEU A 342 -31.36 -11.31 -12.57
N GLN A 343 -31.63 -10.26 -13.37
CA GLN A 343 -32.28 -10.38 -14.66
C GLN A 343 -31.45 -11.09 -15.73
N THR A 344 -30.13 -11.21 -15.55
CA THR A 344 -29.25 -11.94 -16.48
C THR A 344 -29.16 -13.42 -16.16
N LEU A 345 -29.59 -13.83 -14.98
CA LEU A 345 -29.51 -15.22 -14.51
C LEU A 345 -30.68 -16.05 -15.05
N PRO A 346 -30.44 -17.35 -15.33
CA PRO A 346 -31.52 -18.30 -15.59
C PRO A 346 -32.47 -18.38 -14.39
N LEU A 347 -33.76 -18.57 -14.65
CA LEU A 347 -34.79 -18.61 -13.58
C LEU A 347 -34.48 -19.66 -12.49
N GLN A 348 -33.81 -20.74 -12.85
CA GLN A 348 -33.41 -21.81 -11.92
C GLN A 348 -32.37 -21.35 -10.90
N GLU A 349 -31.49 -20.43 -11.25
CA GLU A 349 -30.45 -19.88 -10.34
C GLU A 349 -30.97 -18.75 -9.43
N VAL A 350 -32.15 -18.22 -9.73
CA VAL A 350 -32.77 -17.14 -8.94
C VAL A 350 -33.79 -17.69 -7.94
N ALA A 351 -34.24 -18.95 -8.12
CA ALA A 351 -35.29 -19.57 -7.32
C ALA A 351 -34.79 -20.29 -6.05
N ASP A 352 -33.46 -20.49 -5.93
CA ASP A 352 -32.78 -21.05 -4.75
C ASP A 352 -32.14 -19.93 -3.91
#